data_9e91401a91110aeb2657732680df133f
#
_entry.id   9e91401a91110aeb2657732680df133f
#
_cell.length_a   1.000
_cell.length_b   1.000
_cell.length_c   1.000
_cell.angle_alpha   90.00
_cell.angle_beta   90.00
_cell.angle_gamma   90.00
#
_symmetry.space_group_name_H-M   'P 1'
#
loop_
_entity.id
_entity.type
_entity.pdbx_description
1 polymer ?
#
loop_
_entity_poly.entity_id
_entity_poly.type
_entity_poly.pdbx_seq_one_letter_code
_entity_poly.pdbx_strand_id
1 'polypeptide(L)'
;MEYVQNITGYRMHAVTRDIYKACHVKNSDSDTGETVEATFADPGKTEGKTLEVKEQVKTVSEAEKLAKKRLREKNKDEWTMSVDMPGDFRMLAATTVNVLGFGKFDGKYIITSAKHQISGGYTTSIEMRRCLNGY
;
A
#
# COMPACT_ATOMS: atom_id res chain seq x y z
N MET A 1 -19.89 -5.04 -3.42
CA MET A 1 -18.67 -5.54 -4.08
C MET A 1 -19.02 -6.06 -5.45
N GLU A 2 -18.41 -5.50 -6.47
CA GLU A 2 -18.71 -5.88 -7.83
C GLU A 2 -17.56 -6.70 -8.43
N TYR A 3 -17.90 -7.72 -9.17
CA TYR A 3 -16.91 -8.55 -9.85
C TYR A 3 -16.69 -8.01 -11.25
N VAL A 4 -15.44 -7.80 -11.58
CA VAL A 4 -15.06 -7.52 -12.96
C VAL A 4 -14.86 -8.86 -13.64
N GLN A 5 -15.74 -9.17 -14.57
CA GLN A 5 -15.61 -10.33 -15.44
C GLN A 5 -14.99 -9.86 -16.77
N ASN A 6 -14.38 -10.76 -17.51
CA ASN A 6 -13.80 -10.48 -18.82
C ASN A 6 -12.53 -9.61 -18.80
N ILE A 7 -11.61 -9.92 -17.89
CA ILE A 7 -10.26 -9.35 -17.94
C ILE A 7 -9.59 -9.85 -19.24
N THR A 8 -9.09 -8.92 -20.06
CA THR A 8 -8.42 -9.24 -21.32
C THR A 8 -6.91 -9.39 -21.16
N GLY A 9 -6.36 -8.79 -20.13
CA GLY A 9 -4.95 -8.91 -19.82
C GLY A 9 -4.67 -8.49 -18.39
N TYR A 10 -3.58 -9.01 -17.82
CA TYR A 10 -3.17 -8.63 -16.48
C TYR A 10 -1.67 -8.76 -16.33
N ARG A 11 -1.12 -8.00 -15.39
CA ARG A 11 0.28 -8.08 -14.99
C ARG A 11 0.35 -7.91 -13.48
N MET A 12 1.01 -8.85 -12.82
CA MET A 12 1.16 -8.84 -11.37
C MET A 12 2.63 -8.68 -11.02
N HIS A 13 2.91 -7.89 -9.99
CA HIS A 13 4.27 -7.63 -9.56
C HIS A 13 4.35 -7.59 -8.04
N ALA A 14 5.34 -8.31 -7.49
CA ALA A 14 5.64 -8.31 -6.07
C ALA A 14 7.08 -7.85 -5.89
N VAL A 15 7.30 -6.89 -5.00
CA VAL A 15 8.62 -6.34 -4.66
C VAL A 15 8.94 -6.75 -3.23
N THR A 16 10.13 -7.29 -3.02
CA THR A 16 10.62 -7.65 -1.69
C THR A 16 11.70 -6.70 -1.19
N ARG A 17 12.25 -5.87 -2.09
CA ARG A 17 13.28 -4.90 -1.76
C ARG A 17 12.66 -3.69 -1.07
N ASP A 18 13.30 -3.21 0.00
CA ASP A 18 12.85 -2.07 0.80
C ASP A 18 11.46 -2.24 1.42
N ILE A 19 11.09 -3.48 1.70
CA ILE A 19 9.89 -3.82 2.45
C ILE A 19 10.30 -4.15 3.89
N TYR A 20 9.62 -3.57 4.86
CA TYR A 20 9.95 -3.66 6.27
C TYR A 20 8.81 -4.29 7.07
N LYS A 21 9.13 -5.03 8.12
CA LYS A 21 8.10 -5.62 9.00
C LYS A 21 7.57 -4.61 10.03
N ALA A 22 8.36 -3.58 10.34
CA ALA A 22 8.03 -2.62 11.38
C ALA A 22 8.78 -1.30 11.13
N CYS A 23 8.30 -0.24 11.76
CA CYS A 23 8.99 1.04 11.80
C CYS A 23 9.13 1.48 13.25
N HIS A 24 10.35 1.80 13.64
CA HIS A 24 10.70 2.32 14.96
C HIS A 24 11.08 3.79 14.83
N VAL A 25 10.35 4.66 15.51
CA VAL A 25 10.60 6.09 15.58
C VAL A 25 11.18 6.41 16.94
N LYS A 26 12.30 7.11 16.95
CA LYS A 26 12.97 7.54 18.18
C LYS A 26 13.43 8.97 18.06
N ASN A 27 13.10 9.78 19.05
CA ASN A 27 13.58 11.14 19.20
C ASN A 27 14.08 11.34 20.62
N SER A 28 15.33 11.76 20.76
CA SER A 28 15.91 12.14 22.06
C SER A 28 16.00 13.66 22.12
N ASP A 29 15.36 14.27 23.12
CA ASP A 29 15.47 15.70 23.37
C ASP A 29 16.75 15.95 24.18
N SER A 30 17.68 16.68 23.59
CA SER A 30 18.95 17.00 24.20
C SER A 30 18.81 17.98 25.38
N ASP A 31 17.75 18.79 25.40
CA ASP A 31 17.54 19.80 26.45
C ASP A 31 16.91 19.19 27.70
N THR A 32 15.96 18.27 27.53
CA THR A 32 15.26 17.65 28.67
C THR A 32 15.81 16.27 29.01
N GLY A 33 16.58 15.65 28.12
CA GLY A 33 17.06 14.27 28.26
C GLY A 33 15.98 13.22 28.08
N GLU A 34 14.77 13.62 27.71
CA GLU A 34 13.65 12.70 27.47
C GLU A 34 13.76 12.06 26.10
N THR A 35 13.38 10.79 26.05
CA THR A 35 13.31 10.04 24.80
C THR A 35 11.87 9.69 24.51
N VAL A 36 11.42 10.04 23.32
CA VAL A 36 10.10 9.63 22.80
C VAL A 36 10.35 8.58 21.74
N GLU A 37 9.75 7.42 21.91
CA GLU A 37 9.86 6.35 20.90
C GLU A 37 8.58 5.54 20.80
N ALA A 38 8.35 5.02 19.62
CA ALA A 38 7.23 4.12 19.35
C ALA A 38 7.58 3.22 18.17
N THR A 39 6.98 2.04 18.14
CA THR A 39 7.15 1.08 17.07
C THR A 39 5.78 0.66 16.56
N PHE A 40 5.63 0.64 15.24
CA PHE A 40 4.46 0.05 14.59
C PHE A 40 4.91 -1.12 13.75
N ALA A 41 4.28 -2.28 13.94
CA ALA A 41 4.58 -3.51 13.21
C ALA A 41 3.44 -3.85 12.26
N ASP A 42 3.80 -4.31 11.05
CA ASP A 42 2.82 -4.84 10.10
C ASP A 42 2.25 -6.15 10.65
N PRO A 43 0.93 -6.24 10.85
CA PRO A 43 0.32 -7.43 11.44
C PRO A 43 0.46 -8.69 10.59
N GLY A 44 0.71 -8.55 9.29
CA GLY A 44 0.90 -9.68 8.38
C GLY A 44 2.34 -10.11 8.19
N LYS A 45 3.32 -9.44 8.80
CA LYS A 45 4.73 -9.71 8.61
C LYS A 45 5.38 -10.17 9.92
N THR A 46 5.93 -11.38 9.90
CA THR A 46 6.64 -11.95 11.05
C THR A 46 8.16 -11.86 10.90
N GLU A 47 8.64 -11.70 9.68
CA GLU A 47 10.06 -11.65 9.36
C GLU A 47 10.36 -10.40 8.53
N GLY A 48 11.58 -9.93 8.62
CA GLY A 48 12.08 -8.78 7.88
C GLY A 48 12.82 -7.80 8.76
N LYS A 49 13.16 -6.67 8.17
CA LYS A 49 13.91 -5.61 8.84
C LYS A 49 12.96 -4.61 9.49
N THR A 50 13.45 -3.91 10.50
CA THR A 50 12.77 -2.77 11.10
C THR A 50 13.36 -1.48 10.53
N LEU A 51 12.48 -0.60 10.05
CA LEU A 51 12.89 0.72 9.58
C LEU A 51 13.14 1.62 10.80
N GLU A 52 14.32 2.18 10.88
CA GLU A 52 14.67 3.13 11.93
C GLU A 52 14.51 4.56 11.43
N VAL A 53 13.71 5.34 12.15
CA VAL A 53 13.44 6.74 11.83
C VAL A 53 13.82 7.62 13.00
N LYS A 54 14.65 8.63 12.74
CA LYS A 54 15.09 9.62 13.72
C LYS A 54 14.54 10.99 13.28
N GLU A 55 13.29 11.24 13.61
CA GLU A 55 12.66 12.53 13.34
C GLU A 55 12.13 13.14 14.63
N GLN A 56 11.99 14.46 14.66
CA GLN A 56 11.47 15.14 15.83
C GLN A 56 9.99 14.83 16.02
N VAL A 57 9.68 14.27 17.18
CA VAL A 57 8.32 14.04 17.64
C VAL A 57 8.24 14.45 19.10
N LYS A 58 7.10 14.99 19.51
CA LYS A 58 6.93 15.50 20.86
C LYS A 58 6.24 14.52 21.79
N THR A 59 5.41 13.65 21.25
CA THR A 59 4.61 12.70 22.02
C THR A 59 4.70 11.30 21.42
N VAL A 60 4.41 10.29 22.25
CA VAL A 60 4.34 8.89 21.80
C VAL A 60 3.27 8.73 20.72
N SER A 61 2.15 9.44 20.84
CA SER A 61 1.09 9.40 19.83
C SER A 61 1.57 9.90 18.46
N GLU A 62 2.35 10.98 18.43
CA GLU A 62 2.97 11.48 17.20
C GLU A 62 3.97 10.47 16.63
N ALA A 63 4.74 9.84 17.49
CA ALA A 63 5.71 8.82 17.09
C ALA A 63 5.02 7.61 16.46
N GLU A 64 3.90 7.16 17.03
CA GLU A 64 3.11 6.06 16.47
C GLU A 64 2.54 6.39 15.10
N LYS A 65 1.98 7.58 14.94
CA LYS A 65 1.44 8.05 13.64
C LYS A 65 2.54 8.14 12.59
N LEU A 66 3.69 8.66 12.97
CA LEU A 66 4.84 8.77 12.08
C LEU A 66 5.35 7.39 11.68
N ALA A 67 5.42 6.45 12.62
CA ALA A 67 5.83 5.08 12.35
C ALA A 67 4.92 4.41 11.31
N LYS A 68 3.61 4.54 11.48
CA LYS A 68 2.62 4.02 10.50
C LYS A 68 2.81 4.65 9.13
N LYS A 69 2.97 5.96 9.08
CA LYS A 69 3.15 6.70 7.83
C LYS A 69 4.40 6.27 7.09
N ARG A 70 5.52 6.18 7.78
CA ARG A 70 6.81 5.80 7.18
C ARG A 70 6.80 4.35 6.71
N LEU A 71 6.22 3.46 7.49
CA LEU A 71 6.10 2.06 7.10
C LEU A 71 5.21 1.91 5.85
N ARG A 72 4.10 2.65 5.81
CA ARG A 72 3.20 2.66 4.65
C ARG A 72 3.93 3.16 3.40
N GLU A 73 4.69 4.23 3.49
CA GLU A 73 5.46 4.78 2.36
C GLU A 73 6.43 3.75 1.79
N LYS A 74 7.01 2.91 2.63
CA LYS A 74 7.90 1.83 2.18
C LYS A 74 7.15 0.63 1.60
N ASN A 75 6.07 0.22 2.25
CA ASN A 75 5.40 -1.05 1.94
C ASN A 75 4.24 -0.94 0.96
N LYS A 76 3.77 0.26 0.65
CA LYS A 76 2.53 0.47 -0.14
C LYS A 76 2.55 -0.19 -1.52
N ASP A 77 3.71 -0.29 -2.14
CA ASP A 77 3.85 -0.84 -3.50
C ASP A 77 4.44 -2.26 -3.51
N GLU A 78 4.39 -2.96 -2.37
CA GLU A 78 4.87 -4.34 -2.28
C GLU A 78 4.15 -5.26 -3.29
N TRP A 79 2.84 -5.10 -3.41
CA TRP A 79 2.01 -5.87 -4.32
C TRP A 79 1.25 -4.93 -5.24
N THR A 80 1.60 -4.96 -6.52
CA THR A 80 0.95 -4.14 -7.54
C THR A 80 0.36 -5.02 -8.63
N MET A 81 -0.64 -4.50 -9.30
CA MET A 81 -1.33 -5.21 -10.36
C MET A 81 -1.80 -4.24 -11.43
N SER A 82 -1.64 -4.62 -12.68
CA SER A 82 -2.22 -3.90 -13.83
C SER A 82 -3.23 -4.82 -14.50
N VAL A 83 -4.39 -4.29 -14.84
CA VAL A 83 -5.48 -5.06 -15.45
C VAL A 83 -6.04 -4.30 -16.63
N ASP A 84 -6.21 -5.01 -17.74
CA ASP A 84 -6.92 -4.53 -18.92
C ASP A 84 -8.26 -5.23 -19.04
N MET A 85 -9.29 -4.47 -19.37
CA MET A 85 -10.67 -4.98 -19.43
C MET A 85 -11.48 -4.23 -20.48
N PRO A 86 -12.62 -4.77 -20.93
CA PRO A 86 -13.60 -3.98 -21.66
C PRO A 86 -14.02 -2.77 -20.85
N GLY A 87 -14.40 -1.68 -21.50
CA GLY A 87 -14.66 -0.41 -20.84
C GLY A 87 -15.60 -0.50 -19.64
N ASP A 88 -15.16 0.02 -18.52
CA ASP A 88 -15.93 0.07 -17.28
C ASP A 88 -15.71 1.41 -16.61
N PHE A 89 -16.69 2.29 -16.67
CA PHE A 89 -16.60 3.65 -16.15
C PHE A 89 -16.54 3.71 -14.61
N ARG A 90 -16.77 2.59 -13.92
CA ARG A 90 -16.69 2.50 -12.46
C ARG A 90 -15.25 2.46 -11.97
N MET A 91 -14.31 2.13 -12.85
CA MET A 91 -12.90 2.01 -12.53
C MET A 91 -12.26 3.39 -12.52
N LEU A 92 -12.14 3.97 -11.34
CA LEU A 92 -11.59 5.30 -11.11
C LEU A 92 -10.49 5.25 -10.07
N ALA A 93 -9.52 6.16 -10.18
CA ALA A 93 -8.48 6.30 -9.17
C ALA A 93 -9.08 6.53 -7.78
N ALA A 94 -8.45 5.98 -6.75
CA ALA A 94 -8.89 5.98 -5.36
C ALA A 94 -10.09 5.05 -5.04
N THR A 95 -10.63 4.35 -6.03
CA THR A 95 -11.64 3.33 -5.81
C THR A 95 -10.97 2.02 -5.35
N THR A 96 -11.59 1.33 -4.40
CA THR A 96 -11.11 0.03 -3.96
C THR A 96 -11.84 -1.11 -4.66
N VAL A 97 -11.11 -2.17 -4.95
CA VAL A 97 -11.64 -3.37 -5.59
C VAL A 97 -11.11 -4.61 -4.88
N ASN A 98 -11.87 -5.69 -4.94
CA ASN A 98 -11.39 -6.98 -4.46
C ASN A 98 -10.99 -7.85 -5.65
N VAL A 99 -9.79 -8.39 -5.58
CA VAL A 99 -9.22 -9.27 -6.59
C VAL A 99 -9.37 -10.71 -6.12
N LEU A 100 -9.92 -11.55 -6.97
CA LEU A 100 -10.16 -12.97 -6.69
C LEU A 100 -9.70 -13.81 -7.87
N GLY A 101 -9.22 -15.02 -7.58
CA GLY A 101 -8.86 -15.98 -8.61
C GLY A 101 -7.40 -15.89 -9.07
N PHE A 102 -6.55 -15.13 -8.37
CA PHE A 102 -5.14 -14.96 -8.68
C PHE A 102 -4.22 -15.52 -7.58
N GLY A 103 -4.73 -16.42 -6.73
CA GLY A 103 -3.92 -17.06 -5.69
C GLY A 103 -3.45 -16.08 -4.62
N LYS A 104 -2.13 -16.03 -4.39
CA LYS A 104 -1.54 -15.12 -3.37
C LYS A 104 -1.72 -13.63 -3.71
N PHE A 105 -2.09 -13.30 -4.93
CA PHE A 105 -2.38 -11.91 -5.32
C PHE A 105 -3.81 -11.51 -4.97
N ASP A 106 -4.64 -12.44 -4.52
CA ASP A 106 -6.01 -12.11 -4.09
C ASP A 106 -6.00 -11.14 -2.92
N GLY A 107 -6.96 -10.26 -2.88
CA GLY A 107 -7.15 -9.32 -1.79
C GLY A 107 -7.75 -8.01 -2.22
N LYS A 108 -7.76 -7.07 -1.31
CA LYS A 108 -8.29 -5.73 -1.54
C LYS A 108 -7.19 -4.83 -2.12
N TYR A 109 -7.52 -4.17 -3.21
CA TYR A 109 -6.61 -3.24 -3.91
C TYR A 109 -7.25 -1.87 -4.00
N ILE A 110 -6.41 -0.84 -4.09
CA ILE A 110 -6.85 0.51 -4.43
C ILE A 110 -6.32 0.85 -5.82
N ILE A 111 -7.18 1.40 -6.66
CA ILE A 111 -6.82 1.84 -8.00
C ILE A 111 -5.99 3.12 -7.86
N THR A 112 -4.76 3.10 -8.38
CA THR A 112 -3.86 4.25 -8.37
C THR A 112 -3.94 5.05 -9.66
N SER A 113 -4.30 4.39 -10.76
CA SER A 113 -4.44 5.02 -12.08
C SER A 113 -5.47 4.27 -12.90
N ALA A 114 -6.32 4.99 -13.60
CA ALA A 114 -7.30 4.42 -14.52
C ALA A 114 -7.22 5.15 -15.85
N LYS A 115 -7.09 4.39 -16.93
CA LYS A 115 -7.06 4.92 -18.28
C LYS A 115 -8.24 4.35 -19.07
N HIS A 116 -9.09 5.23 -19.56
CA HIS A 116 -10.23 4.88 -20.39
C HIS A 116 -9.95 5.31 -21.82
N GLN A 117 -10.08 4.38 -22.74
CA GLN A 117 -9.83 4.62 -24.15
C GLN A 117 -11.08 4.25 -24.96
N ILE A 118 -11.58 5.20 -25.73
CA ILE A 118 -12.83 5.06 -26.48
C ILE A 118 -12.59 4.84 -27.97
N SER A 119 -11.43 5.21 -28.48
CA SER A 119 -11.09 5.04 -29.89
C SER A 119 -10.98 3.56 -30.28
N GLY A 120 -11.75 3.12 -31.28
CA GLY A 120 -11.74 1.73 -31.72
C GLY A 120 -12.47 0.76 -30.79
N GLY A 121 -13.34 1.28 -29.92
CA GLY A 121 -14.04 0.53 -28.88
C GLY A 121 -13.70 1.12 -27.50
N TYR A 122 -14.46 0.76 -26.50
CA TYR A 122 -14.23 1.25 -25.15
C TYR A 122 -13.43 0.21 -24.34
N THR A 123 -12.22 0.58 -23.91
CA THR A 123 -11.35 -0.24 -23.07
C THR A 123 -10.93 0.52 -21.83
N THR A 124 -10.70 -0.20 -20.76
CA THR A 124 -10.22 0.36 -19.48
C THR A 124 -8.95 -0.37 -19.05
N SER A 125 -7.93 0.39 -18.72
CA SER A 125 -6.69 -0.14 -18.14
C SER A 125 -6.50 0.50 -16.77
N ILE A 126 -6.33 -0.32 -15.74
CA ILE A 126 -6.12 0.15 -14.38
C ILE A 126 -4.80 -0.33 -13.82
N GLU A 127 -4.20 0.52 -13.01
CA GLU A 127 -3.09 0.16 -12.16
C GLU A 127 -3.56 0.25 -10.72
N MET A 128 -3.16 -0.70 -9.90
CA MET A 128 -3.60 -0.76 -8.51
C MET A 128 -2.53 -1.35 -7.62
N ARG A 129 -2.62 -1.03 -6.34
CA ARG A 129 -1.76 -1.58 -5.30
C ARG A 129 -2.61 -2.24 -4.22
N ARG A 130 -2.07 -3.27 -3.59
CA ARG A 130 -2.76 -3.94 -2.48
C ARG A 130 -2.88 -2.97 -1.30
N CYS A 131 -4.06 -2.92 -0.70
CA CYS A 131 -4.26 -2.17 0.53
C CYS A 131 -3.48 -2.82 1.67
N LEU A 132 -2.78 -2.01 2.43
CA LEU A 132 -2.08 -2.46 3.63
C LEU A 132 -3.08 -2.66 4.76
N ASN A 133 -2.79 -3.63 5.63
CA ASN A 133 -3.66 -3.99 6.72
C ASN A 133 -3.33 -3.16 7.97
N GLY A 134 -4.22 -2.25 8.33
CA GLY A 134 -4.08 -1.44 9.54
C GLY A 134 -3.25 -0.16 9.39
N TYR A 135 -2.79 0.15 8.18
CA TYR A 135 -2.02 1.39 7.99
C TYR A 135 -1.98 1.87 6.55
#